data_1a010dfb82ab773687b0b6592d3f7d41
#
_entry.id   1a010dfb82ab773687b0b6592d3f7d41
#
_cell.length_a   1.000
_cell.length_b   1.000
_cell.length_c   1.000
_cell.angle_alpha   90.00
_cell.angle_beta   90.00
_cell.angle_gamma   90.00
#
_symmetry.space_group_name_H-M   'P 1'
#
loop_
_entity.id
_entity.type
_entity.pdbx_description
1 polymer ?
#
loop_
_entity_poly.entity_id
_entity_poly.type
_entity_poly.pdbx_seq_one_letter_code
_entity_poly.pdbx_strand_id
1 'polypeptide(L)'
;DLPAQEVCDYVTGEIRKDLTPTVRSIVQHFEGVPYGWPLADTLACLCHLYGAERIHLVLDGSRVPRTDVVKYLTNQKKTESMGVAIPKSYDSGKLKELRGFAGDYLGLTAGKLPADAEEMAQSIKNGLNAEITRIEALRNANGRFAFVAQLDEPVRRLRAVASMPDDWILESFPTESEEINTDRLLDDKEEIIDPILKVLNGVQRGTLVSGLDWITTNDSNFTLASAKIQKERDEVRAIADDPMLFRGNKVNLFNTRLTVLKE
;
A
#
# COMPACT_ATOMS: atom_id res chain seq x y z
N ASP A 1 -30.83 -8.22 21.27
CA ASP A 1 -30.70 -7.68 22.62
C ASP A 1 -31.26 -6.25 22.61
N LEU A 2 -32.49 -6.03 23.16
CA LEU A 2 -33.21 -4.75 23.09
C LEU A 2 -32.41 -3.57 23.72
N PRO A 3 -31.79 -3.71 24.90
CA PRO A 3 -31.02 -2.60 25.46
C PRO A 3 -29.84 -2.16 24.61
N ALA A 4 -29.08 -3.09 24.07
CA ALA A 4 -27.96 -2.75 23.20
C ALA A 4 -28.42 -2.09 21.89
N GLN A 5 -29.59 -2.49 21.35
CA GLN A 5 -30.16 -1.83 20.18
C GLN A 5 -30.53 -0.37 20.51
N GLU A 6 -31.10 -0.10 21.65
CA GLU A 6 -31.48 1.26 22.09
C GLU A 6 -30.27 2.17 22.21
N VAL A 7 -29.16 1.67 22.78
CA VAL A 7 -27.88 2.39 22.82
C VAL A 7 -27.34 2.68 21.42
N CYS A 8 -27.41 1.69 20.53
CA CYS A 8 -26.96 1.85 19.14
C CYS A 8 -27.81 2.89 18.37
N ASP A 9 -29.12 2.88 18.55
CA ASP A 9 -30.04 3.81 17.90
C ASP A 9 -29.81 5.23 18.41
N TYR A 10 -29.58 5.41 19.71
CA TYR A 10 -29.20 6.71 20.29
C TYR A 10 -27.90 7.22 19.68
N VAL A 11 -26.83 6.42 19.69
CA VAL A 11 -25.53 6.78 19.11
C VAL A 11 -25.69 7.18 17.63
N THR A 12 -26.44 6.38 16.86
CA THR A 12 -26.72 6.66 15.45
C THR A 12 -27.47 7.98 15.27
N GLY A 13 -28.44 8.26 16.16
CA GLY A 13 -29.20 9.51 16.16
C GLY A 13 -28.34 10.74 16.44
N GLU A 14 -27.39 10.65 17.38
CA GLU A 14 -26.47 11.75 17.68
C GLU A 14 -25.50 12.01 16.54
N ILE A 15 -24.93 10.97 15.94
CA ILE A 15 -24.03 11.09 14.78
C ILE A 15 -24.76 11.72 13.58
N ARG A 16 -26.02 11.39 13.34
CA ARG A 16 -26.82 12.03 12.28
C ARG A 16 -27.07 13.53 12.48
N LYS A 17 -26.89 14.02 13.70
CA LYS A 17 -26.96 15.44 14.06
C LYS A 17 -25.57 16.11 14.03
N ASP A 18 -24.57 15.45 13.44
CA ASP A 18 -23.17 15.88 13.43
C ASP A 18 -22.53 16.03 14.83
N LEU A 19 -23.07 15.29 15.81
CA LEU A 19 -22.50 15.23 17.15
C LEU A 19 -21.60 14.01 17.30
N THR A 20 -20.54 14.15 18.07
CA THR A 20 -19.66 13.02 18.45
C THR A 20 -20.00 12.58 19.86
N PRO A 21 -20.85 11.55 20.05
CA PRO A 21 -21.19 11.08 21.38
C PRO A 21 -19.96 10.48 22.07
N THR A 22 -19.78 10.82 23.35
CA THR A 22 -18.77 10.19 24.21
C THR A 22 -19.40 9.10 25.06
N VAL A 23 -18.58 8.16 25.55
CA VAL A 23 -19.05 7.13 26.48
C VAL A 23 -19.77 7.79 27.67
N ARG A 24 -19.22 8.89 28.21
CA ARG A 24 -19.85 9.63 29.30
C ARG A 24 -21.22 10.21 28.92
N SER A 25 -21.35 10.85 27.75
CA SER A 25 -22.63 11.42 27.31
C SER A 25 -23.71 10.36 27.14
N ILE A 26 -23.32 9.17 26.63
CA ILE A 26 -24.23 8.02 26.48
C ILE A 26 -24.66 7.51 27.86
N VAL A 27 -23.75 7.33 28.77
CA VAL A 27 -24.05 6.92 30.15
C VAL A 27 -25.01 7.90 30.80
N GLN A 28 -24.75 9.21 30.73
CA GLN A 28 -25.61 10.25 31.30
C GLN A 28 -27.02 10.21 30.69
N HIS A 29 -27.15 9.96 29.40
CA HIS A 29 -28.44 9.85 28.76
C HIS A 29 -29.27 8.69 29.32
N PHE A 30 -28.66 7.52 29.48
CA PHE A 30 -29.36 6.32 29.94
C PHE A 30 -29.51 6.24 31.47
N GLU A 31 -28.67 6.96 32.25
CA GLU A 31 -28.91 7.16 33.69
C GLU A 31 -30.09 8.09 33.97
N GLY A 32 -30.40 8.99 33.02
CA GLY A 32 -31.49 9.95 33.13
C GLY A 32 -32.88 9.36 32.85
N VAL A 33 -33.91 10.22 33.12
CA VAL A 33 -35.31 9.89 32.77
C VAL A 33 -35.45 9.86 31.24
N PRO A 34 -36.15 8.91 30.61
CA PRO A 34 -37.03 7.89 31.24
C PRO A 34 -36.34 6.57 31.57
N TYR A 35 -35.06 6.37 31.28
CA TYR A 35 -34.39 5.07 31.33
C TYR A 35 -34.00 4.64 32.77
N GLY A 36 -33.24 5.47 33.47
CA GLY A 36 -32.76 5.18 34.81
C GLY A 36 -31.83 3.98 34.92
N TRP A 37 -31.04 3.70 33.85
CA TRP A 37 -30.16 2.53 33.84
C TRP A 37 -28.93 2.73 34.74
N PRO A 38 -28.50 1.68 35.46
CA PRO A 38 -27.23 1.69 36.15
C PRO A 38 -26.06 1.88 35.16
N LEU A 39 -25.03 2.59 35.58
CA LEU A 39 -23.79 2.77 34.81
C LEU A 39 -23.28 1.45 34.19
N ALA A 40 -23.28 0.39 35.00
CA ALA A 40 -22.76 -0.94 34.60
C ALA A 40 -23.52 -1.52 33.38
N ASP A 41 -24.83 -1.30 33.31
CA ASP A 41 -25.68 -1.85 32.24
C ASP A 41 -25.40 -1.15 30.92
N THR A 42 -25.26 0.18 30.93
CA THR A 42 -24.89 0.97 29.74
C THR A 42 -23.48 0.59 29.25
N LEU A 43 -22.51 0.42 30.16
CA LEU A 43 -21.16 -0.02 29.78
C LEU A 43 -21.16 -1.45 29.23
N ALA A 44 -21.98 -2.34 29.78
CA ALA A 44 -22.13 -3.72 29.25
C ALA A 44 -22.71 -3.70 27.82
N CYS A 45 -23.71 -2.85 27.54
CA CYS A 45 -24.24 -2.65 26.19
C CYS A 45 -23.16 -2.12 25.22
N LEU A 46 -22.35 -1.15 25.63
CA LEU A 46 -21.26 -0.64 24.81
C LEU A 46 -20.20 -1.73 24.55
N CYS A 47 -19.82 -2.52 25.55
CA CYS A 47 -18.92 -3.67 25.36
C CYS A 47 -19.50 -4.69 24.38
N HIS A 48 -20.79 -5.00 24.49
CA HIS A 48 -21.47 -5.92 23.59
C HIS A 48 -21.49 -5.40 22.16
N LEU A 49 -21.89 -4.13 21.95
CA LEU A 49 -21.92 -3.48 20.65
C LEU A 49 -20.53 -3.39 20.01
N TYR A 50 -19.51 -3.10 20.81
CA TYR A 50 -18.13 -3.07 20.35
C TYR A 50 -17.65 -4.48 19.94
N GLY A 51 -17.95 -5.50 20.75
CA GLY A 51 -17.64 -6.91 20.46
C GLY A 51 -18.33 -7.42 19.20
N ALA A 52 -19.55 -6.93 18.93
CA ALA A 52 -20.33 -7.24 17.73
C ALA A 52 -19.98 -6.34 16.52
N GLU A 53 -18.95 -5.50 16.62
CA GLU A 53 -18.50 -4.55 15.58
C GLU A 53 -19.58 -3.57 15.11
N ARG A 54 -20.55 -3.28 15.97
CA ARG A 54 -21.62 -2.31 15.67
C ARG A 54 -21.26 -0.88 16.04
N ILE A 55 -20.28 -0.71 16.91
CA ILE A 55 -19.67 0.58 17.27
C ILE A 55 -18.16 0.45 17.36
N HIS A 56 -17.46 1.57 17.16
CA HIS A 56 -16.04 1.73 17.48
C HIS A 56 -15.90 2.71 18.66
N LEU A 57 -14.92 2.44 19.52
CA LEU A 57 -14.50 3.37 20.58
C LEU A 57 -13.21 4.05 20.14
N VAL A 58 -13.20 5.39 20.18
CA VAL A 58 -12.09 6.21 19.72
C VAL A 58 -11.56 7.03 20.90
N LEU A 59 -10.27 6.94 21.18
CA LEU A 59 -9.58 7.74 22.20
C LEU A 59 -8.36 8.40 21.57
N ASP A 60 -8.23 9.71 21.76
CA ASP A 60 -7.12 10.51 21.19
C ASP A 60 -6.94 10.30 19.66
N GLY A 61 -8.05 10.20 18.94
CA GLY A 61 -8.06 9.99 17.48
C GLY A 61 -7.74 8.57 17.01
N SER A 62 -7.51 7.63 17.93
CA SER A 62 -7.19 6.24 17.61
C SER A 62 -8.26 5.28 18.10
N ARG A 63 -8.54 4.24 17.31
CA ARG A 63 -9.45 3.17 17.73
C ARG A 63 -8.88 2.44 18.95
N VAL A 64 -9.72 2.21 19.95
CA VAL A 64 -9.35 1.43 21.15
C VAL A 64 -9.18 -0.04 20.79
N PRO A 65 -8.04 -0.69 21.08
CA PRO A 65 -7.87 -2.12 20.82
C PRO A 65 -8.84 -2.99 21.63
N ARG A 66 -9.27 -4.13 21.09
CA ARG A 66 -10.17 -5.07 21.77
C ARG A 66 -9.66 -5.52 23.15
N THR A 67 -8.36 -5.68 23.27
CA THR A 67 -7.69 -6.07 24.52
C THR A 67 -7.82 -5.04 25.64
N ASP A 68 -8.01 -3.77 25.29
CA ASP A 68 -8.01 -2.65 26.23
C ASP A 68 -9.41 -2.08 26.54
N VAL A 69 -10.44 -2.51 25.80
CA VAL A 69 -11.81 -1.95 25.89
C VAL A 69 -12.34 -1.94 27.30
N VAL A 70 -12.30 -3.08 28.01
CA VAL A 70 -12.82 -3.16 29.38
C VAL A 70 -12.04 -2.24 30.33
N LYS A 71 -10.72 -2.24 30.23
CA LYS A 71 -9.84 -1.37 31.03
C LYS A 71 -10.13 0.10 30.81
N TYR A 72 -10.47 0.52 29.59
CA TYR A 72 -10.73 1.90 29.27
C TYR A 72 -12.15 2.33 29.62
N LEU A 73 -13.15 1.47 29.39
CA LEU A 73 -14.53 1.74 29.78
C LEU A 73 -14.72 1.83 31.30
N THR A 74 -13.91 1.12 32.09
CA THR A 74 -13.95 1.22 33.57
C THR A 74 -13.14 2.41 34.12
N ASN A 75 -12.43 3.16 33.28
CA ASN A 75 -11.65 4.32 33.70
C ASN A 75 -12.44 5.62 33.44
N GLN A 76 -13.00 6.23 34.50
CA GLN A 76 -13.81 7.43 34.40
C GLN A 76 -13.15 8.60 33.63
N LYS A 77 -11.85 8.83 33.81
CA LYS A 77 -11.14 9.89 33.09
C LYS A 77 -11.08 9.64 31.58
N LYS A 78 -10.98 8.38 31.18
CA LYS A 78 -10.95 8.01 29.76
C LYS A 78 -12.32 8.07 29.10
N THR A 79 -13.37 7.67 29.83
CA THR A 79 -14.75 7.71 29.31
C THR A 79 -15.24 9.12 28.99
N GLU A 80 -14.66 10.15 29.60
CA GLU A 80 -15.01 11.56 29.34
C GLU A 80 -14.61 11.99 27.91
N SER A 81 -13.45 11.55 27.44
CA SER A 81 -12.92 11.90 26.11
C SER A 81 -13.07 10.80 25.07
N MET A 82 -13.52 9.60 25.48
CA MET A 82 -13.67 8.47 24.57
C MET A 82 -14.93 8.65 23.71
N GLY A 83 -14.72 8.92 22.43
CA GLY A 83 -15.78 9.01 21.41
C GLY A 83 -16.33 7.64 21.05
N VAL A 84 -17.58 7.62 20.62
CA VAL A 84 -18.25 6.44 20.07
C VAL A 84 -18.62 6.73 18.62
N ALA A 85 -18.18 5.87 17.71
CA ALA A 85 -18.44 5.98 16.27
C ALA A 85 -19.18 4.74 15.77
N ILE A 86 -19.93 4.90 14.71
CA ILE A 86 -20.53 3.77 13.96
C ILE A 86 -19.53 3.35 12.87
N PRO A 87 -19.18 2.06 12.75
CA PRO A 87 -18.39 1.56 11.64
C PRO A 87 -19.05 1.92 10.32
N LYS A 88 -18.26 2.39 9.37
CA LYS A 88 -18.73 2.57 8.01
C LYS A 88 -18.99 1.20 7.37
N SER A 89 -20.05 1.10 6.59
CA SER A 89 -20.33 -0.07 5.78
C SER A 89 -19.71 0.14 4.40
N TYR A 90 -18.79 -0.72 4.03
CA TYR A 90 -18.15 -0.71 2.72
C TYR A 90 -18.72 -1.80 1.82
N ASP A 91 -18.67 -1.61 0.50
CA ASP A 91 -19.13 -2.59 -0.48
C ASP A 91 -18.31 -3.89 -0.39
N SER A 92 -19.00 -5.01 -0.22
CA SER A 92 -18.35 -6.32 -0.05
C SER A 92 -17.62 -6.80 -1.30
N GLY A 93 -18.06 -6.37 -2.50
CA GLY A 93 -17.40 -6.66 -3.77
C GLY A 93 -16.04 -5.95 -3.84
N LYS A 94 -16.02 -4.64 -3.52
CA LYS A 94 -14.79 -3.85 -3.48
C LYS A 94 -13.81 -4.36 -2.43
N LEU A 95 -14.28 -4.73 -1.23
CA LEU A 95 -13.43 -5.34 -0.21
C LEU A 95 -12.83 -6.68 -0.67
N LYS A 96 -13.57 -7.48 -1.43
CA LYS A 96 -13.05 -8.73 -1.99
C LYS A 96 -11.98 -8.46 -3.03
N GLU A 97 -12.18 -7.48 -3.90
CA GLU A 97 -11.21 -7.05 -4.91
C GLU A 97 -9.92 -6.54 -4.27
N LEU A 98 -10.03 -5.69 -3.24
CA LEU A 98 -8.87 -5.22 -2.47
C LEU A 98 -8.10 -6.35 -1.79
N ARG A 99 -8.78 -7.38 -1.28
CA ARG A 99 -8.12 -8.58 -0.74
C ARG A 99 -7.38 -9.34 -1.82
N GLY A 100 -7.97 -9.46 -3.02
CA GLY A 100 -7.31 -10.03 -4.19
C GLY A 100 -6.04 -9.26 -4.54
N PHE A 101 -6.16 -7.95 -4.71
CA PHE A 101 -5.03 -7.06 -4.98
C PHE A 101 -3.92 -7.19 -3.92
N ALA A 102 -4.27 -7.17 -2.64
CA ALA A 102 -3.29 -7.31 -1.56
C ALA A 102 -2.57 -8.67 -1.60
N GLY A 103 -3.26 -9.74 -2.02
CA GLY A 103 -2.67 -11.06 -2.27
C GLY A 103 -1.71 -11.05 -3.46
N ASP A 104 -2.17 -10.57 -4.60
CA ASP A 104 -1.45 -10.65 -5.87
C ASP A 104 -0.30 -9.64 -5.94
N TYR A 105 -0.54 -8.42 -5.45
CA TYR A 105 0.47 -7.36 -5.49
C TYR A 105 1.47 -7.44 -4.34
N LEU A 106 0.98 -7.55 -3.08
CA LEU A 106 1.79 -7.45 -1.87
C LEU A 106 2.16 -8.82 -1.27
N GLY A 107 1.62 -9.92 -1.78
CA GLY A 107 1.81 -11.25 -1.22
C GLY A 107 1.16 -11.44 0.16
N LEU A 108 0.16 -10.61 0.49
CA LEU A 108 -0.59 -10.68 1.75
C LEU A 108 -1.71 -11.71 1.63
N THR A 109 -1.46 -12.92 2.08
CA THR A 109 -2.47 -13.99 2.09
C THR A 109 -3.62 -13.68 3.04
N ALA A 110 -4.78 -14.32 2.84
CA ALA A 110 -6.00 -14.10 3.61
C ALA A 110 -5.82 -14.20 5.14
N GLY A 111 -4.87 -15.00 5.63
CA GLY A 111 -4.56 -15.12 7.06
C GLY A 111 -3.68 -13.98 7.62
N LYS A 112 -3.11 -13.13 6.74
CA LYS A 112 -2.27 -11.98 7.13
C LYS A 112 -2.99 -10.64 7.00
N LEU A 113 -4.11 -10.61 6.25
CA LEU A 113 -4.92 -9.40 6.11
C LEU A 113 -5.93 -9.32 7.25
N PRO A 114 -6.08 -8.17 7.89
CA PRO A 114 -7.13 -7.94 8.88
C PRO A 114 -8.53 -8.17 8.30
N ALA A 115 -9.45 -8.65 9.13
CA ALA A 115 -10.86 -8.78 8.77
C ALA A 115 -11.54 -7.41 8.70
N ASP A 116 -11.13 -6.51 9.58
CA ASP A 116 -11.59 -5.12 9.65
C ASP A 116 -11.14 -4.33 8.41
N ALA A 117 -12.05 -3.55 7.82
CA ALA A 117 -11.79 -2.85 6.57
C ALA A 117 -10.75 -1.73 6.73
N GLU A 118 -10.82 -0.95 7.80
CA GLU A 118 -9.89 0.17 8.04
C GLU A 118 -8.47 -0.36 8.33
N GLU A 119 -8.37 -1.43 9.15
CA GLU A 119 -7.07 -2.10 9.41
C GLU A 119 -6.50 -2.73 8.13
N MET A 120 -7.36 -3.23 7.24
CA MET A 120 -6.96 -3.76 5.93
C MET A 120 -6.42 -2.63 5.03
N ALA A 121 -7.08 -1.48 4.97
CA ALA A 121 -6.60 -0.32 4.21
C ALA A 121 -5.22 0.13 4.71
N GLN A 122 -5.02 0.21 6.03
CA GLN A 122 -3.72 0.53 6.63
C GLN A 122 -2.65 -0.52 6.27
N SER A 123 -2.99 -1.80 6.29
CA SER A 123 -2.08 -2.89 5.91
C SER A 123 -1.66 -2.77 4.44
N ILE A 124 -2.59 -2.44 3.55
CA ILE A 124 -2.30 -2.20 2.12
C ILE A 124 -1.37 -0.99 1.97
N LYS A 125 -1.66 0.14 2.60
CA LYS A 125 -0.81 1.35 2.55
C LYS A 125 0.61 1.07 3.07
N ASN A 126 0.73 0.35 4.16
CA ASN A 126 2.03 -0.04 4.71
C ASN A 126 2.80 -0.94 3.75
N GLY A 127 2.13 -1.90 3.11
CA GLY A 127 2.71 -2.75 2.08
C GLY A 127 3.18 -1.96 0.87
N LEU A 128 2.36 -1.02 0.37
CA LEU A 128 2.73 -0.12 -0.74
C LEU A 128 3.95 0.75 -0.39
N ASN A 129 4.01 1.33 0.80
CA ASN A 129 5.15 2.13 1.24
C ASN A 129 6.44 1.30 1.36
N ALA A 130 6.36 0.06 1.84
CA ALA A 130 7.50 -0.85 1.87
C ALA A 130 7.99 -1.17 0.44
N GLU A 131 7.07 -1.41 -0.50
CA GLU A 131 7.40 -1.67 -1.89
C GLU A 131 8.04 -0.45 -2.58
N ILE A 132 7.50 0.76 -2.37
CA ILE A 132 8.08 2.01 -2.84
C ILE A 132 9.53 2.14 -2.36
N THR A 133 9.75 1.94 -1.06
CA THR A 133 11.10 2.03 -0.46
C THR A 133 12.07 1.03 -1.10
N ARG A 134 11.60 -0.21 -1.34
CA ARG A 134 12.38 -1.26 -2.00
C ARG A 134 12.77 -0.90 -3.43
N ILE A 135 11.80 -0.42 -4.22
CA ILE A 135 12.01 -0.03 -5.62
C ILE A 135 12.97 1.15 -5.70
N GLU A 136 12.81 2.16 -4.85
CA GLU A 136 13.67 3.35 -4.84
C GLU A 136 15.10 3.04 -4.43
N ALA A 137 15.31 2.16 -3.47
CA ALA A 137 16.65 1.70 -3.11
C ALA A 137 17.36 1.03 -4.29
N LEU A 138 16.65 0.17 -5.04
CA LEU A 138 17.19 -0.48 -6.23
C LEU A 138 17.43 0.51 -7.37
N ARG A 139 16.51 1.43 -7.60
CA ARG A 139 16.66 2.52 -8.57
C ARG A 139 17.91 3.35 -8.30
N ASN A 140 18.09 3.82 -7.07
CA ASN A 140 19.23 4.65 -6.67
C ASN A 140 20.56 3.89 -6.81
N ALA A 141 20.60 2.62 -6.46
CA ALA A 141 21.78 1.78 -6.61
C ALA A 141 22.15 1.46 -8.07
N ASN A 142 21.23 1.64 -9.02
CA ASN A 142 21.38 1.23 -10.41
C ASN A 142 21.08 2.36 -11.42
N GLY A 143 21.15 3.62 -11.00
CA GLY A 143 20.83 4.79 -11.82
C GLY A 143 21.69 4.98 -13.09
N ARG A 144 22.78 4.20 -13.21
CA ARG A 144 23.59 4.15 -14.44
C ARG A 144 22.91 3.50 -15.65
N PHE A 145 21.83 2.73 -15.43
CA PHE A 145 21.08 2.04 -16.48
C PHE A 145 19.86 2.85 -16.89
N ALA A 146 19.74 3.18 -18.18
CA ALA A 146 18.63 3.99 -18.71
C ALA A 146 17.25 3.38 -18.46
N PHE A 147 17.14 2.04 -18.51
CA PHE A 147 15.87 1.34 -18.29
C PHE A 147 15.31 1.48 -16.87
N VAL A 148 16.14 1.85 -15.89
CA VAL A 148 15.70 2.02 -14.49
C VAL A 148 14.77 3.22 -14.33
N ALA A 149 14.83 4.19 -15.24
CA ALA A 149 13.89 5.32 -15.28
C ALA A 149 12.44 4.88 -15.55
N GLN A 150 12.23 3.69 -16.14
CA GLN A 150 10.88 3.15 -16.34
C GLN A 150 10.14 2.87 -15.01
N LEU A 151 10.85 2.81 -13.88
CA LEU A 151 10.25 2.66 -12.55
C LEU A 151 9.60 3.96 -12.02
N ASP A 152 9.85 5.12 -12.64
CA ASP A 152 9.37 6.42 -12.15
C ASP A 152 7.84 6.50 -12.12
N GLU A 153 7.17 6.09 -13.19
CA GLU A 153 5.72 6.12 -13.28
C GLU A 153 5.02 5.12 -12.35
N PRO A 154 5.44 3.84 -12.29
CA PRO A 154 4.95 2.91 -11.27
C PRO A 154 5.09 3.45 -9.86
N VAL A 155 6.26 3.96 -9.47
CA VAL A 155 6.48 4.53 -8.14
C VAL A 155 5.59 5.74 -7.88
N ARG A 156 5.38 6.60 -8.87
CA ARG A 156 4.46 7.75 -8.77
C ARG A 156 3.04 7.30 -8.46
N ARG A 157 2.54 6.25 -9.16
CA ARG A 157 1.20 5.70 -8.92
C ARG A 157 1.09 5.06 -7.54
N LEU A 158 2.07 4.25 -7.13
CA LEU A 158 2.10 3.65 -5.80
C LEU A 158 2.04 4.71 -4.69
N ARG A 159 2.82 5.80 -4.82
CA ARG A 159 2.79 6.91 -3.87
C ARG A 159 1.44 7.63 -3.84
N ALA A 160 0.83 7.84 -5.01
CA ALA A 160 -0.48 8.45 -5.09
C ALA A 160 -1.50 7.64 -4.27
N VAL A 161 -1.56 6.31 -4.47
CA VAL A 161 -2.44 5.43 -3.68
C VAL A 161 -2.08 5.44 -2.20
N ALA A 162 -0.81 5.27 -1.84
CA ALA A 162 -0.37 5.20 -0.44
C ALA A 162 -0.66 6.49 0.36
N SER A 163 -0.78 7.64 -0.32
CA SER A 163 -1.08 8.94 0.29
C SER A 163 -2.57 9.21 0.48
N MET A 164 -3.45 8.42 -0.13
CA MET A 164 -4.90 8.63 -0.04
C MET A 164 -5.46 8.24 1.33
N PRO A 165 -6.59 8.84 1.74
CA PRO A 165 -7.34 8.43 2.93
C PRO A 165 -7.78 6.96 2.85
N ASP A 166 -7.97 6.33 4.01
CA ASP A 166 -8.40 4.92 4.08
C ASP A 166 -9.76 4.69 3.40
N ASP A 167 -10.70 5.61 3.59
CA ASP A 167 -12.01 5.57 2.91
C ASP A 167 -11.86 5.52 1.39
N TRP A 168 -10.95 6.32 0.83
CA TRP A 168 -10.71 6.31 -0.61
C TRP A 168 -10.14 4.97 -1.07
N ILE A 169 -9.22 4.38 -0.31
CA ILE A 169 -8.69 3.04 -0.60
C ILE A 169 -9.82 2.00 -0.63
N LEU A 170 -10.77 2.09 0.31
CA LEU A 170 -11.84 1.11 0.46
C LEU A 170 -12.98 1.28 -0.55
N GLU A 171 -13.26 2.51 -1.00
CA GLU A 171 -14.42 2.82 -1.82
C GLU A 171 -14.08 3.09 -3.29
N SER A 172 -12.94 3.73 -3.55
CA SER A 172 -12.63 4.30 -4.85
C SER A 172 -11.48 3.58 -5.57
N PHE A 173 -10.43 3.20 -4.85
CA PHE A 173 -9.21 2.67 -5.45
C PHE A 173 -9.43 1.48 -6.40
N PRO A 174 -10.31 0.51 -6.14
CA PRO A 174 -10.47 -0.61 -7.05
C PRO A 174 -10.86 -0.22 -8.48
N THR A 175 -11.69 0.82 -8.65
CA THR A 175 -12.38 1.05 -9.92
C THR A 175 -12.46 2.50 -10.42
N GLU A 176 -12.01 3.51 -9.65
CA GLU A 176 -12.39 4.91 -9.92
C GLU A 176 -11.65 5.57 -11.09
N SER A 177 -10.47 5.13 -11.46
CA SER A 177 -9.65 5.82 -12.46
C SER A 177 -8.93 4.83 -13.37
N GLU A 178 -8.90 5.13 -14.70
CA GLU A 178 -8.07 4.36 -15.64
C GLU A 178 -6.56 4.48 -15.34
N GLU A 179 -6.13 5.57 -14.70
CA GLU A 179 -4.72 5.80 -14.38
C GLU A 179 -4.28 5.15 -13.08
N ILE A 180 -5.19 5.05 -12.09
CA ILE A 180 -4.89 4.58 -10.74
C ILE A 180 -6.02 3.66 -10.27
N ASN A 181 -5.85 2.36 -10.49
CA ASN A 181 -6.73 1.30 -10.01
C ASN A 181 -5.91 0.04 -9.73
N THR A 182 -6.54 -1.00 -9.19
CA THR A 182 -5.89 -2.27 -8.85
C THR A 182 -5.25 -2.93 -10.05
N ASP A 183 -5.95 -3.01 -11.19
CA ASP A 183 -5.46 -3.65 -12.40
C ASP A 183 -4.24 -2.91 -12.97
N ARG A 184 -4.30 -1.57 -13.00
CA ARG A 184 -3.18 -0.77 -13.49
C ARG A 184 -1.90 -0.96 -12.67
N LEU A 185 -2.03 -1.08 -11.35
CA LEU A 185 -0.87 -1.36 -10.51
C LEU A 185 -0.32 -2.78 -10.71
N LEU A 186 -1.20 -3.76 -10.92
CA LEU A 186 -0.81 -5.14 -11.27
C LEU A 186 -0.09 -5.19 -12.62
N ASP A 187 -0.59 -4.48 -13.64
CA ASP A 187 0.07 -4.35 -14.94
C ASP A 187 1.46 -3.72 -14.79
N ASP A 188 1.58 -2.63 -14.04
CA ASP A 188 2.87 -1.99 -13.78
C ASP A 188 3.85 -2.96 -13.09
N LYS A 189 3.36 -3.79 -12.17
CA LYS A 189 4.18 -4.82 -11.51
C LYS A 189 4.65 -5.87 -12.49
N GLU A 190 3.74 -6.45 -13.25
CA GLU A 190 4.03 -7.57 -14.17
C GLU A 190 4.88 -7.11 -15.37
N GLU A 191 4.54 -5.96 -15.96
CA GLU A 191 5.17 -5.51 -17.20
C GLU A 191 6.44 -4.69 -17.01
N ILE A 192 6.61 -4.02 -15.86
CA ILE A 192 7.70 -3.06 -15.64
C ILE A 192 8.54 -3.45 -14.43
N ILE A 193 7.91 -3.51 -13.23
CA ILE A 193 8.64 -3.64 -11.98
C ILE A 193 9.36 -4.99 -11.91
N ASP A 194 8.63 -6.09 -12.00
CA ASP A 194 9.19 -7.43 -11.86
C ASP A 194 10.23 -7.78 -12.95
N PRO A 195 10.03 -7.44 -14.25
CA PRO A 195 11.07 -7.62 -15.25
C PRO A 195 12.35 -6.82 -14.99
N ILE A 196 12.25 -5.56 -14.56
CA ILE A 196 13.41 -4.75 -14.19
C ILE A 196 14.12 -5.36 -12.99
N LEU A 197 13.38 -5.72 -11.95
CA LEU A 197 13.94 -6.35 -10.74
C LEU A 197 14.62 -7.68 -11.06
N LYS A 198 14.09 -8.46 -11.98
CA LYS A 198 14.70 -9.72 -12.46
C LYS A 198 16.06 -9.47 -13.08
N VAL A 199 16.20 -8.42 -13.91
CA VAL A 199 17.50 -8.03 -14.49
C VAL A 199 18.46 -7.57 -13.40
N LEU A 200 18.01 -6.69 -12.50
CA LEU A 200 18.86 -6.07 -11.47
C LEU A 200 19.31 -7.04 -10.38
N ASN A 201 18.50 -8.03 -10.04
CA ASN A 201 18.82 -9.04 -9.03
C ASN A 201 19.45 -10.30 -9.61
N GLY A 202 19.47 -10.45 -10.95
CA GLY A 202 20.00 -11.59 -11.66
C GLY A 202 21.45 -11.42 -12.10
N VAL A 203 22.00 -12.48 -12.71
CA VAL A 203 23.35 -12.50 -13.33
C VAL A 203 23.46 -11.45 -14.44
N GLN A 204 22.36 -11.05 -15.05
CA GLN A 204 22.30 -10.06 -16.13
C GLN A 204 22.85 -8.70 -15.72
N ARG A 205 22.64 -8.29 -14.47
CA ARG A 205 23.23 -7.05 -13.94
C ARG A 205 24.75 -7.09 -13.98
N GLY A 206 25.36 -8.21 -13.56
CA GLY A 206 26.80 -8.39 -13.61
C GLY A 206 27.35 -8.30 -15.04
N THR A 207 26.68 -8.91 -15.98
CA THR A 207 27.01 -8.83 -17.41
C THR A 207 26.98 -7.38 -17.94
N LEU A 208 25.93 -6.63 -17.62
CA LEU A 208 25.81 -5.23 -18.03
C LEU A 208 26.90 -4.35 -17.38
N VAL A 209 27.12 -4.50 -16.06
CA VAL A 209 28.17 -3.75 -15.34
C VAL A 209 29.53 -4.01 -15.97
N SER A 210 29.94 -5.27 -16.04
CA SER A 210 31.25 -5.65 -16.57
C SER A 210 31.45 -5.24 -18.03
N GLY A 211 30.38 -5.32 -18.85
CA GLY A 211 30.43 -4.91 -20.25
C GLY A 211 30.59 -3.41 -20.40
N LEU A 212 29.83 -2.60 -19.68
CA LEU A 212 29.92 -1.14 -19.72
C LEU A 212 31.24 -0.65 -19.15
N ASP A 213 31.74 -1.25 -18.09
CA ASP A 213 33.03 -0.92 -17.49
C ASP A 213 34.17 -1.23 -18.47
N TRP A 214 34.10 -2.37 -19.17
CA TRP A 214 35.10 -2.72 -20.21
C TRP A 214 35.09 -1.71 -21.36
N ILE A 215 33.91 -1.31 -21.88
CA ILE A 215 33.79 -0.29 -22.93
C ILE A 215 34.41 1.05 -22.45
N THR A 216 34.11 1.45 -21.22
CA THR A 216 34.61 2.70 -20.65
C THR A 216 36.14 2.67 -20.46
N THR A 217 36.69 1.56 -19.97
CA THR A 217 38.12 1.38 -19.77
C THR A 217 38.91 1.42 -21.08
N ASN A 218 38.29 0.94 -22.18
CA ASN A 218 38.92 0.91 -23.51
C ASN A 218 38.54 2.08 -24.41
N ASP A 219 37.95 3.15 -23.88
CA ASP A 219 37.45 4.28 -24.69
C ASP A 219 38.55 4.96 -25.51
N SER A 220 39.77 5.11 -24.95
CA SER A 220 40.92 5.64 -25.67
C SER A 220 41.36 4.75 -26.85
N ASN A 221 41.26 3.43 -26.71
CA ASN A 221 41.59 2.49 -27.78
C ASN A 221 40.58 2.60 -28.94
N PHE A 222 39.31 2.79 -28.63
CA PHE A 222 38.28 3.00 -29.62
C PHE A 222 38.47 4.29 -30.42
N THR A 223 39.00 5.35 -29.80
CA THR A 223 39.30 6.61 -30.49
C THR A 223 40.33 6.42 -31.61
N LEU A 224 41.24 5.46 -31.46
CA LEU A 224 42.27 5.11 -32.41
C LEU A 224 41.87 3.99 -33.40
N ALA A 225 40.72 3.32 -33.12
CA ALA A 225 40.26 2.21 -33.93
C ALA A 225 39.63 2.62 -35.26
N SER A 226 39.45 1.65 -36.14
CA SER A 226 38.78 1.89 -37.43
C SER A 226 37.32 2.36 -37.24
N ALA A 227 36.79 3.09 -38.18
CA ALA A 227 35.40 3.57 -38.21
C ALA A 227 34.39 2.41 -38.00
N LYS A 228 34.71 1.21 -38.49
CA LYS A 228 33.88 0.00 -38.30
C LYS A 228 33.79 -0.38 -36.84
N ILE A 229 34.92 -0.45 -36.13
CA ILE A 229 34.98 -0.82 -34.69
C ILE A 229 34.30 0.26 -33.84
N GLN A 230 34.49 1.54 -34.17
CA GLN A 230 33.79 2.64 -33.47
C GLN A 230 32.28 2.51 -33.64
N LYS A 231 31.77 2.18 -34.81
CA LYS A 231 30.36 1.96 -35.06
C LYS A 231 29.82 0.78 -34.26
N GLU A 232 30.54 -0.34 -34.20
CA GLU A 232 30.14 -1.51 -33.39
C GLU A 232 30.08 -1.19 -31.90
N ARG A 233 31.05 -0.41 -31.37
CA ARG A 233 31.01 0.11 -29.99
C ARG A 233 29.74 0.92 -29.74
N ASP A 234 29.41 1.85 -30.66
CA ASP A 234 28.25 2.71 -30.52
C ASP A 234 26.93 1.92 -30.57
N GLU A 235 26.86 0.88 -31.40
CA GLU A 235 25.72 -0.05 -31.44
C GLU A 235 25.58 -0.82 -30.10
N VAL A 236 26.69 -1.29 -29.49
CA VAL A 236 26.65 -1.96 -28.19
C VAL A 236 26.20 -1.00 -27.09
N ARG A 237 26.70 0.25 -27.09
CA ARG A 237 26.24 1.28 -26.16
C ARG A 237 24.74 1.59 -26.33
N ALA A 238 24.28 1.73 -27.58
CA ALA A 238 22.86 2.00 -27.86
C ALA A 238 21.94 0.89 -27.34
N ILE A 239 22.39 -0.37 -27.36
CA ILE A 239 21.63 -1.48 -26.74
C ILE A 239 21.58 -1.32 -25.21
N ALA A 240 22.69 -0.94 -24.57
CA ALA A 240 22.74 -0.75 -23.11
C ALA A 240 21.92 0.47 -22.65
N ASP A 241 21.85 1.51 -23.49
CA ASP A 241 21.11 2.75 -23.23
C ASP A 241 19.62 2.66 -23.63
N ASP A 242 19.17 1.49 -24.15
CA ASP A 242 17.76 1.27 -24.49
C ASP A 242 16.90 1.29 -23.23
N PRO A 243 15.92 2.22 -23.11
CA PRO A 243 14.99 2.24 -21.98
C PRO A 243 14.18 0.94 -21.82
N MET A 244 14.10 0.11 -22.85
CA MET A 244 13.40 -1.18 -22.83
C MET A 244 14.37 -2.37 -22.83
N LEU A 245 15.59 -2.19 -22.33
CA LEU A 245 16.62 -3.24 -22.27
C LEU A 245 16.14 -4.49 -21.47
N PHE A 246 15.31 -4.28 -20.47
CA PHE A 246 14.75 -5.34 -19.63
C PHE A 246 13.73 -6.25 -20.33
N ARG A 247 13.22 -5.83 -21.51
CA ARG A 247 12.23 -6.61 -22.28
C ARG A 247 12.90 -7.54 -23.31
N GLY A 248 12.36 -8.73 -23.40
CA GLY A 248 12.80 -9.73 -24.37
C GLY A 248 14.23 -10.23 -24.13
N ASN A 249 15.02 -10.39 -25.19
CA ASN A 249 16.36 -10.96 -25.13
C ASN A 249 17.50 -9.93 -25.31
N LYS A 250 17.21 -8.64 -25.01
CA LYS A 250 18.15 -7.55 -25.32
C LYS A 250 19.44 -7.60 -24.50
N VAL A 251 19.40 -8.07 -23.25
CA VAL A 251 20.61 -8.26 -22.43
C VAL A 251 21.54 -9.32 -23.04
N ASN A 252 20.98 -10.41 -23.58
CA ASN A 252 21.77 -11.41 -24.27
C ASN A 252 22.32 -10.85 -25.59
N LEU A 253 21.53 -10.04 -26.32
CA LEU A 253 22.01 -9.35 -27.52
C LEU A 253 23.18 -8.42 -27.19
N PHE A 254 23.09 -7.63 -26.11
CA PHE A 254 24.19 -6.82 -25.61
C PHE A 254 25.45 -7.67 -25.38
N ASN A 255 25.32 -8.79 -24.65
CA ASN A 255 26.44 -9.67 -24.35
C ASN A 255 27.07 -10.26 -25.62
N THR A 256 26.25 -10.73 -26.56
CA THR A 256 26.72 -11.30 -27.84
C THR A 256 27.49 -10.26 -28.66
N ARG A 257 26.95 -9.04 -28.80
CA ARG A 257 27.62 -7.96 -29.53
C ARG A 257 28.90 -7.48 -28.83
N LEU A 258 28.88 -7.43 -27.49
CA LEU A 258 30.07 -7.11 -26.71
C LEU A 258 31.18 -8.14 -26.89
N THR A 259 30.83 -9.44 -26.98
CA THR A 259 31.81 -10.50 -27.22
C THR A 259 32.50 -10.32 -28.58
N VAL A 260 31.73 -10.04 -29.63
CA VAL A 260 32.29 -9.75 -30.99
C VAL A 260 33.18 -8.51 -30.97
N LEU A 261 32.80 -7.47 -30.20
CA LEU A 261 33.60 -6.24 -30.09
C LEU A 261 34.94 -6.47 -29.36
N LYS A 262 35.04 -7.50 -28.51
CA LYS A 262 36.26 -7.85 -27.76
C LYS A 262 37.25 -8.69 -28.56
N GLU A 263 36.80 -9.38 -29.62
CA GLU A 263 37.63 -10.17 -30.55
C GLU A 263 38.34 -9.26 -31.57
#